data_a7739efad727a243365f843c1699084e
#
_entry.id   a7739efad727a243365f843c1699084e
#
_cell.length_a   1.000
_cell.length_b   1.000
_cell.length_c   1.000
_cell.angle_alpha   90.00
_cell.angle_beta   90.00
_cell.angle_gamma   90.00
#
_symmetry.space_group_name_H-M   'P 1'
#
loop_
_entity.id
_entity.type
_entity.pdbx_description
1 polymer ?
#
loop_
_entity_poly.entity_id
_entity_poly.type
_entity_poly.pdbx_seq_one_letter_code
_entity_poly.pdbx_strand_id
1 'polypeptide(L)'
;MNRLSARHLAMAGTAILAGVALAACGTGNATSAHNGGDYPTRLTLSGGYSDENYHPAFGHSESGVSMVYDGLLRPEPTNGPGSIPNLVPALADTAPKPSENGKTWTVTLRDNVTFSDGSEFDAADVKTTYDVARDASTGSAISHLYSVIEDVEVVDKQTVAFHLNLPYGNFPARLTLGIAPSELVGEGTVDSGPLAQRPVGTGPYVLKEHTGNEARFTAREDYWAGTPAIKDVVVAVIADDAARAQRVATGELSGAIVAPSMAKNYENKPGLRVVSTPSADWRSISLPDTPFLRAPEVRRALNLAVDRDAMVAGPMAGHGTPIGQPISEFYGDAHNPDAVFAHDVAQAEKLLDDAGWHKGPDGVRAKDGVKAEIPLLYVGDDTMRRDMAVEFAAQMEKTGVKFTPQASNWDEITPQMDKVAVVLAGGTSPYDVDLLVYDLLHSRQKDTSEYDNPGDHGSPELDAALDKARAAQDPQERAQAYRDVQELYLDNPSSVFLAYADHVYLEQENTWDQGSAVLEPHLHSATWGPWWNLGQWKQ
;
A
#
# COMPACT_ATOMS: atom_id res chain seq x y z
N MET A 1 8.33 -38.01 -48.55
CA MET A 1 9.26 -39.03 -49.16
C MET A 1 10.30 -39.34 -48.10
N ASN A 2 10.39 -40.64 -47.81
CA ASN A 2 11.42 -41.42 -47.10
C ASN A 2 11.67 -41.10 -45.62
N ARG A 3 11.19 -41.90 -44.69
CA ARG A 3 11.27 -43.34 -44.30
C ARG A 3 12.61 -43.73 -43.65
N LEU A 4 12.49 -44.19 -42.37
CA LEU A 4 13.14 -45.36 -41.72
C LEU A 4 14.59 -45.13 -41.23
N SER A 5 15.04 -45.62 -40.07
CA SER A 5 14.73 -46.88 -39.39
C SER A 5 15.31 -46.91 -37.96
N ALA A 6 14.68 -47.70 -37.12
CA ALA A 6 15.15 -48.15 -35.81
C ALA A 6 16.30 -49.15 -35.89
N ARG A 7 17.16 -49.22 -34.87
CA ARG A 7 17.86 -50.45 -34.49
C ARG A 7 18.05 -50.55 -32.98
N HIS A 8 17.46 -51.59 -32.39
CA HIS A 8 17.75 -52.14 -31.08
C HIS A 8 19.16 -52.75 -31.02
N LEU A 9 19.79 -52.66 -29.86
CA LEU A 9 20.68 -53.72 -29.38
C LEU A 9 20.67 -53.75 -27.84
N ALA A 10 20.28 -54.89 -27.32
CA ALA A 10 20.40 -55.28 -25.91
C ALA A 10 21.65 -56.14 -25.73
N MET A 11 22.32 -56.03 -24.57
CA MET A 11 23.12 -57.08 -23.91
C MET A 11 23.49 -56.57 -22.51
N ALA A 12 22.91 -57.12 -21.47
CA ALA A 12 23.34 -58.29 -20.69
C ALA A 12 24.59 -58.07 -19.83
N GLY A 13 24.39 -57.83 -18.56
CA GLY A 13 24.83 -58.62 -17.42
C GLY A 13 26.26 -58.50 -16.92
N THR A 14 26.43 -58.05 -15.70
CA THR A 14 27.23 -58.78 -14.71
C THR A 14 26.98 -58.25 -13.30
N ALA A 15 26.47 -59.09 -12.40
CA ALA A 15 26.31 -58.83 -10.98
C ALA A 15 27.67 -59.02 -10.28
N ILE A 16 28.06 -58.07 -9.42
CA ILE A 16 29.08 -58.28 -8.41
C ILE A 16 28.45 -57.94 -7.05
N LEU A 17 28.19 -58.98 -6.24
CA LEU A 17 27.93 -58.84 -4.83
C LEU A 17 29.21 -58.47 -4.08
N ALA A 18 29.18 -57.36 -3.34
CA ALA A 18 30.09 -57.13 -2.27
C ALA A 18 29.26 -56.72 -1.03
N GLY A 19 29.25 -57.59 -0.06
CA GLY A 19 28.63 -57.40 1.24
C GLY A 19 29.36 -56.34 2.04
N VAL A 20 28.61 -55.44 2.66
CA VAL A 20 29.11 -54.54 3.69
C VAL A 20 28.22 -54.63 4.92
N ALA A 21 28.87 -54.68 6.04
CA ALA A 21 28.39 -54.89 7.39
C ALA A 21 27.34 -53.89 7.85
N LEU A 22 26.30 -54.40 8.53
CA LEU A 22 25.41 -53.62 9.38
C LEU A 22 26.21 -53.11 10.57
N ALA A 23 26.34 -51.79 10.67
CA ALA A 23 26.61 -51.10 11.92
C ALA A 23 25.24 -50.54 12.41
N ALA A 24 24.75 -51.11 13.47
CA ALA A 24 23.62 -50.57 14.22
C ALA A 24 24.06 -49.23 14.86
N CYS A 25 23.45 -48.15 14.45
CA CYS A 25 23.49 -46.90 15.19
C CYS A 25 22.11 -46.58 15.72
N GLY A 26 22.10 -46.24 16.98
CA GLY A 26 20.95 -46.11 17.84
C GLY A 26 19.91 -45.09 17.37
N THR A 27 18.71 -45.39 17.75
CA THR A 27 17.58 -44.49 17.83
C THR A 27 17.92 -43.31 18.74
N GLY A 28 18.43 -42.23 18.14
CA GLY A 28 18.45 -40.93 18.78
C GLY A 28 17.09 -40.28 18.50
N ASN A 29 16.22 -40.25 19.49
CA ASN A 29 15.13 -39.31 19.54
C ASN A 29 15.77 -37.91 19.44
N ALA A 30 15.61 -37.27 18.30
CA ALA A 30 15.76 -35.84 18.18
C ALA A 30 14.52 -35.17 18.81
N THR A 31 14.46 -35.21 20.16
CA THR A 31 13.76 -34.14 20.87
C THR A 31 14.56 -32.89 20.57
N SER A 32 14.06 -32.06 19.70
CA SER A 32 14.46 -30.66 19.63
C SER A 32 14.07 -30.02 20.95
N ALA A 33 15.00 -30.11 21.92
CA ALA A 33 14.97 -29.27 23.10
C ALA A 33 15.14 -27.85 22.56
N HIS A 34 14.10 -27.05 22.61
CA HIS A 34 14.22 -25.61 22.61
C HIS A 34 15.03 -25.20 23.83
N ASN A 35 16.34 -25.25 23.69
CA ASN A 35 17.25 -24.62 24.64
C ASN A 35 17.22 -23.13 24.36
N GLY A 36 16.96 -22.35 25.40
CA GLY A 36 16.77 -20.93 25.38
C GLY A 36 17.80 -20.17 24.56
N GLY A 37 17.33 -19.28 23.72
CA GLY A 37 18.04 -18.08 23.41
C GLY A 37 18.90 -18.01 22.17
N ASP A 38 18.68 -18.80 21.10
CA ASP A 38 19.23 -18.42 19.79
C ASP A 38 18.20 -17.58 19.01
N TYR A 39 18.30 -16.26 19.19
CA TYR A 39 17.56 -15.31 18.36
C TYR A 39 18.16 -15.34 16.94
N PRO A 40 17.37 -15.64 15.89
CA PRO A 40 17.90 -15.64 14.53
C PRO A 40 18.33 -14.23 14.15
N THR A 41 19.59 -14.07 13.74
CA THR A 41 20.14 -12.77 13.29
C THR A 41 19.98 -12.57 11.78
N ARG A 42 19.42 -13.56 11.08
CA ARG A 42 19.11 -13.51 9.65
C ARG A 42 17.65 -13.86 9.42
N LEU A 43 17.00 -13.06 8.60
CA LEU A 43 15.63 -13.30 8.13
C LEU A 43 15.61 -13.45 6.61
N THR A 44 14.75 -14.36 6.13
CA THR A 44 14.41 -14.47 4.72
C THR A 44 12.90 -14.26 4.59
N LEU A 45 12.51 -13.16 3.95
CA LEU A 45 11.14 -12.69 3.82
C LEU A 45 10.69 -12.71 2.36
N SER A 46 9.37 -12.69 2.10
CA SER A 46 8.85 -12.52 0.75
C SER A 46 7.57 -11.69 0.74
N GLY A 47 7.56 -10.65 -0.08
CA GLY A 47 6.39 -9.79 -0.33
C GLY A 47 5.63 -10.10 -1.62
N GLY A 48 6.11 -11.07 -2.41
CA GLY A 48 5.51 -11.42 -3.70
C GLY A 48 6.10 -10.69 -4.91
N TYR A 49 6.68 -9.53 -4.71
CA TYR A 49 7.35 -8.72 -5.73
C TYR A 49 8.65 -8.13 -5.16
N SER A 50 9.52 -7.61 -6.03
CA SER A 50 10.72 -6.86 -5.63
C SER A 50 10.49 -5.37 -5.80
N ASP A 51 11.20 -4.57 -4.99
CA ASP A 51 11.39 -3.17 -5.31
C ASP A 51 12.30 -3.07 -6.55
N GLU A 52 11.75 -2.61 -7.66
CA GLU A 52 12.50 -2.48 -8.92
C GLU A 52 13.32 -1.19 -8.94
N ASN A 53 12.90 -0.19 -8.15
CA ASN A 53 13.52 1.12 -8.08
C ASN A 53 13.55 1.62 -6.63
N TYR A 54 14.75 1.85 -6.11
CA TYR A 54 14.98 2.34 -4.74
C TYR A 54 15.08 3.86 -4.65
N HIS A 55 14.89 4.60 -5.74
CA HIS A 55 14.99 6.05 -5.70
C HIS A 55 13.83 6.66 -4.88
N PRO A 56 14.09 7.58 -3.90
CA PRO A 56 13.02 8.14 -3.08
C PRO A 56 11.90 8.81 -3.90
N ALA A 57 12.25 9.56 -4.95
CA ALA A 57 11.25 10.21 -5.82
C ALA A 57 10.48 9.25 -6.75
N PHE A 58 10.79 7.95 -6.74
CA PHE A 58 9.96 6.91 -7.34
C PHE A 58 8.86 6.41 -6.38
N GLY A 59 8.89 6.85 -5.12
CA GLY A 59 7.97 6.46 -4.05
C GLY A 59 8.57 5.48 -3.04
N HIS A 60 9.82 5.02 -3.24
CA HIS A 60 10.46 4.18 -2.24
C HIS A 60 10.64 4.96 -0.93
N SER A 61 10.17 4.41 0.19
CA SER A 61 10.17 5.04 1.53
C SER A 61 9.27 6.26 1.72
N GLU A 62 8.34 6.55 0.82
CA GLU A 62 7.39 7.66 0.95
C GLU A 62 6.63 7.64 2.29
N SER A 63 6.23 6.46 2.75
CA SER A 63 5.48 6.26 4.00
C SER A 63 6.36 6.24 5.27
N GLY A 64 7.64 6.61 5.19
CA GLY A 64 8.53 6.70 6.34
C GLY A 64 9.01 5.36 6.90
N VAL A 65 8.79 4.26 6.18
CA VAL A 65 9.27 2.92 6.51
C VAL A 65 10.15 2.40 5.38
N SER A 66 11.41 2.19 5.68
CA SER A 66 12.38 1.63 4.73
C SER A 66 13.55 1.00 5.47
N MET A 67 14.18 0.00 4.86
CA MET A 67 15.45 -0.54 5.35
C MET A 67 16.63 0.37 5.03
N VAL A 68 16.55 1.18 3.98
CA VAL A 68 17.70 1.93 3.44
C VAL A 68 17.64 3.44 3.68
N TYR A 69 16.46 4.01 3.92
CA TYR A 69 16.29 5.44 4.11
C TYR A 69 15.57 5.76 5.41
N ASP A 70 15.86 6.92 5.99
CA ASP A 70 15.00 7.59 6.97
C ASP A 70 14.43 8.88 6.36
N GLY A 71 13.20 9.24 6.76
CA GLY A 71 12.61 10.54 6.51
C GLY A 71 12.97 11.56 7.60
N LEU A 72 12.51 12.79 7.45
CA LEU A 72 12.61 13.79 8.53
C LEU A 72 11.76 13.35 9.73
N LEU A 73 10.59 12.77 9.47
CA LEU A 73 9.72 12.15 10.44
C LEU A 73 9.54 10.66 10.13
N ARG A 74 9.14 9.90 11.13
CA ARG A 74 8.78 8.47 10.99
C ARG A 74 7.52 8.14 11.78
N PRO A 75 6.77 7.08 11.41
CA PRO A 75 5.63 6.61 12.20
C PRO A 75 6.10 6.02 13.54
N GLU A 76 5.28 6.23 14.58
CA GLU A 76 5.40 5.60 15.88
C GLU A 76 4.04 5.06 16.32
N PRO A 77 3.95 3.80 16.81
CA PRO A 77 2.69 3.24 17.29
C PRO A 77 2.09 4.10 18.43
N THR A 78 0.79 4.35 18.37
CA THR A 78 0.08 5.11 19.42
C THR A 78 -0.85 4.22 20.26
N ASN A 79 -2.08 4.05 19.81
CA ASN A 79 -3.15 3.45 20.59
C ASN A 79 -3.55 2.05 20.12
N GLY A 80 -2.70 1.37 19.38
CA GLY A 80 -2.94 0.06 18.82
C GLY A 80 -2.90 0.01 17.29
N PRO A 81 -2.94 -1.18 16.69
CA PRO A 81 -2.65 -1.38 15.27
C PRO A 81 -3.68 -0.75 14.31
N GLY A 82 -4.89 -0.44 14.76
CA GLY A 82 -5.93 0.20 13.94
C GLY A 82 -5.99 1.72 14.05
N SER A 83 -5.00 2.39 14.65
CA SER A 83 -4.96 3.85 14.79
C SER A 83 -3.89 4.44 13.90
N ILE A 84 -4.14 5.64 13.37
CA ILE A 84 -3.10 6.41 12.65
C ILE A 84 -1.94 6.64 13.61
N PRO A 85 -0.70 6.26 13.24
CA PRO A 85 0.46 6.47 14.07
C PRO A 85 0.79 7.96 14.20
N ASN A 86 1.39 8.35 15.31
CA ASN A 86 2.02 9.66 15.41
C ASN A 86 3.23 9.70 14.48
N LEU A 87 3.50 10.88 13.92
CA LEU A 87 4.76 11.15 13.26
C LEU A 87 5.72 11.80 14.24
N VAL A 88 6.84 11.14 14.48
CA VAL A 88 7.87 11.59 15.43
C VAL A 88 9.17 11.94 14.72
N PRO A 89 10.00 12.82 15.29
CA PRO A 89 11.31 13.16 14.72
C PRO A 89 12.19 11.93 14.45
N ALA A 90 12.76 11.86 13.23
CA ALA A 90 13.76 10.88 12.81
C ALA A 90 15.04 11.60 12.42
N LEU A 91 15.20 12.05 11.16
CA LEU A 91 16.30 12.93 10.76
C LEU A 91 16.08 14.38 11.24
N ALA A 92 14.86 14.79 11.52
CA ALA A 92 14.61 15.99 12.29
C ALA A 92 15.05 15.78 13.75
N ASP A 93 15.63 16.80 14.38
CA ASP A 93 15.99 16.78 15.79
C ASP A 93 14.77 17.04 16.69
N THR A 94 13.90 17.93 16.24
CA THR A 94 12.65 18.30 16.93
C THR A 94 11.46 18.31 15.97
N ALA A 95 10.24 18.37 16.54
CA ALA A 95 9.03 18.50 15.74
C ALA A 95 9.08 19.75 14.84
N PRO A 96 8.64 19.66 13.56
CA PRO A 96 8.56 20.77 12.63
C PRO A 96 7.73 21.93 13.21
N LYS A 97 8.12 23.17 12.92
CA LYS A 97 7.46 24.38 13.46
C LYS A 97 6.81 25.19 12.34
N PRO A 98 5.48 25.38 12.39
CA PRO A 98 4.79 26.24 11.42
C PRO A 98 5.00 27.71 11.72
N SER A 99 4.96 28.55 10.66
CA SER A 99 4.74 29.98 10.77
C SER A 99 3.27 30.28 11.16
N GLU A 100 2.99 31.53 11.58
CA GLU A 100 1.64 31.95 11.99
C GLU A 100 0.55 31.73 10.94
N ASN A 101 0.93 31.78 9.64
CA ASN A 101 -0.01 31.58 8.54
C ASN A 101 0.00 30.15 7.97
N GLY A 102 0.75 29.23 8.57
CA GLY A 102 0.86 27.84 8.12
C GLY A 102 1.48 27.61 6.73
N LYS A 103 2.10 28.65 6.13
CA LYS A 103 2.73 28.58 4.80
C LYS A 103 4.22 28.29 4.84
N THR A 104 4.84 28.36 6.00
CA THR A 104 6.27 28.05 6.17
C THR A 104 6.43 27.08 7.33
N TRP A 105 7.17 26.01 7.09
CA TRP A 105 7.50 25.01 8.11
C TRP A 105 9.01 24.90 8.25
N THR A 106 9.52 25.16 9.45
CA THR A 106 10.95 25.08 9.74
C THR A 106 11.26 23.74 10.42
N VAL A 107 12.30 23.08 9.93
CA VAL A 107 12.80 21.80 10.45
C VAL A 107 14.26 21.95 10.83
N THR A 108 14.59 21.66 12.09
CA THR A 108 15.96 21.51 12.57
C THR A 108 16.40 20.08 12.41
N LEU A 109 17.55 19.84 11.81
CA LEU A 109 18.08 18.52 11.49
C LEU A 109 18.96 17.98 12.62
N ARG A 110 19.01 16.66 12.73
CA ARG A 110 19.87 15.93 13.66
C ARG A 110 21.34 16.04 13.27
N ASP A 111 22.20 16.23 14.26
CA ASP A 111 23.66 16.20 14.10
C ASP A 111 24.22 14.78 13.95
N ASN A 112 25.40 14.65 13.35
CA ASN A 112 26.21 13.44 13.31
C ASN A 112 25.52 12.22 12.66
N VAL A 113 24.66 12.46 11.68
CA VAL A 113 24.10 11.41 10.83
C VAL A 113 24.97 11.25 9.58
N THR A 114 25.22 10.03 9.17
CA THR A 114 25.93 9.71 7.94
C THR A 114 25.08 8.83 7.03
N PHE A 115 25.27 8.97 5.75
CA PHE A 115 24.75 8.03 4.75
C PHE A 115 25.55 6.71 4.77
N SER A 116 25.04 5.70 4.08
CA SER A 116 25.66 4.37 4.02
C SER A 116 26.99 4.32 3.28
N ASP A 117 27.36 5.35 2.54
CA ASP A 117 28.66 5.52 1.90
C ASP A 117 29.65 6.33 2.75
N GLY A 118 29.22 6.82 3.90
CA GLY A 118 30.02 7.59 4.86
C GLY A 118 29.99 9.11 4.66
N SER A 119 29.25 9.63 3.67
CA SER A 119 29.01 11.07 3.51
C SER A 119 28.15 11.61 4.65
N GLU A 120 28.33 12.91 5.01
CA GLU A 120 27.55 13.57 6.05
C GLU A 120 26.18 13.96 5.51
N PHE A 121 25.14 13.84 6.35
CA PHE A 121 23.79 14.33 6.09
C PHE A 121 23.65 15.78 6.52
N ASP A 122 23.08 16.64 5.64
CA ASP A 122 22.78 18.03 5.95
C ASP A 122 21.54 18.60 5.21
N ALA A 123 21.31 19.90 5.34
CA ALA A 123 20.17 20.61 4.78
C ALA A 123 20.14 20.60 3.24
N ALA A 124 21.28 20.46 2.56
CA ALA A 124 21.32 20.41 1.10
C ALA A 124 20.71 19.10 0.58
N ASP A 125 20.88 17.99 1.32
CA ASP A 125 20.30 16.70 0.97
C ASP A 125 18.78 16.73 1.04
N VAL A 126 18.25 17.34 2.09
CA VAL A 126 16.81 17.54 2.26
C VAL A 126 16.26 18.38 1.10
N LYS A 127 16.87 19.55 0.85
CA LYS A 127 16.44 20.43 -0.26
C LYS A 127 16.43 19.68 -1.58
N THR A 128 17.53 19.05 -1.95
CA THR A 128 17.67 18.41 -3.26
C THR A 128 16.71 17.21 -3.39
N THR A 129 16.52 16.42 -2.35
CA THR A 129 15.57 15.30 -2.37
C THR A 129 14.14 15.80 -2.63
N TYR A 130 13.68 16.83 -1.91
CA TYR A 130 12.33 17.36 -2.10
C TYR A 130 12.18 18.13 -3.41
N ASP A 131 13.22 18.81 -3.89
CA ASP A 131 13.19 19.47 -5.19
C ASP A 131 13.02 18.47 -6.34
N VAL A 132 13.73 17.33 -6.29
CA VAL A 132 13.56 16.24 -7.25
C VAL A 132 12.18 15.57 -7.11
N ALA A 133 11.73 15.33 -5.89
CA ALA A 133 10.45 14.65 -5.65
C ALA A 133 9.25 15.46 -6.15
N ARG A 134 9.24 16.80 -5.99
CA ARG A 134 8.13 17.68 -6.41
C ARG A 134 8.13 18.07 -7.89
N ASP A 135 9.21 17.81 -8.62
CA ASP A 135 9.33 18.18 -10.03
C ASP A 135 9.04 16.97 -10.95
N ALA A 136 7.87 16.98 -11.59
CA ALA A 136 7.48 15.94 -12.55
C ALA A 136 8.45 15.80 -13.74
N SER A 137 9.23 16.86 -14.08
CA SER A 137 10.20 16.81 -15.18
C SER A 137 11.40 15.91 -14.89
N THR A 138 11.66 15.55 -13.63
CA THR A 138 12.69 14.60 -13.21
C THR A 138 12.30 13.14 -13.44
N GLY A 139 11.04 12.87 -13.78
CA GLY A 139 10.45 11.53 -13.81
C GLY A 139 9.93 11.06 -12.44
N SER A 140 9.74 12.00 -11.49
CA SER A 140 9.17 11.67 -10.18
C SER A 140 7.75 11.09 -10.31
N ALA A 141 7.55 9.90 -9.77
CA ALA A 141 6.24 9.24 -9.74
C ALA A 141 5.31 9.83 -8.67
N ILE A 142 5.86 10.58 -7.72
CA ILE A 142 5.17 11.13 -6.54
C ILE A 142 5.11 12.67 -6.54
N SER A 143 5.39 13.32 -7.65
CA SER A 143 5.43 14.78 -7.73
C SER A 143 4.12 15.47 -7.33
N HIS A 144 2.98 14.85 -7.62
CA HIS A 144 1.65 15.32 -7.21
C HIS A 144 1.52 15.45 -5.69
N LEU A 145 2.10 14.51 -4.92
CA LEU A 145 2.06 14.54 -3.44
C LEU A 145 2.80 15.75 -2.85
N TYR A 146 3.80 16.28 -3.54
CA TYR A 146 4.65 17.39 -3.08
C TYR A 146 4.36 18.70 -3.80
N SER A 147 3.34 18.77 -4.64
CA SER A 147 2.93 19.96 -5.41
C SER A 147 2.58 21.18 -4.53
N VAL A 148 2.25 20.96 -3.26
CA VAL A 148 2.00 22.03 -2.27
C VAL A 148 3.26 22.77 -1.85
N ILE A 149 4.47 22.24 -2.12
CA ILE A 149 5.75 22.86 -1.78
C ILE A 149 6.14 23.82 -2.91
N GLU A 150 6.20 25.12 -2.60
CA GLU A 150 6.66 26.15 -3.53
C GLU A 150 8.19 26.17 -3.61
N ASP A 151 8.88 26.09 -2.48
CA ASP A 151 10.35 26.08 -2.38
C ASP A 151 10.82 25.41 -1.08
N VAL A 152 12.06 24.91 -1.10
CA VAL A 152 12.78 24.44 0.08
C VAL A 152 14.04 25.27 0.24
N GLU A 153 14.09 26.08 1.29
CA GLU A 153 15.20 26.96 1.61
C GLU A 153 16.19 26.29 2.57
N VAL A 154 17.48 26.32 2.23
CA VAL A 154 18.56 26.00 3.17
C VAL A 154 18.87 27.24 3.99
N VAL A 155 18.39 27.28 5.24
CA VAL A 155 18.64 28.41 6.16
C VAL A 155 20.08 28.38 6.68
N ASP A 156 20.53 27.19 7.07
CA ASP A 156 21.91 26.88 7.44
C ASP A 156 22.16 25.36 7.27
N LYS A 157 23.34 24.87 7.62
CA LYS A 157 23.70 23.45 7.44
C LYS A 157 22.72 22.47 8.10
N GLN A 158 22.01 22.90 9.14
CA GLN A 158 21.13 22.04 9.96
C GLN A 158 19.70 22.53 10.06
N THR A 159 19.31 23.51 9.22
CA THR A 159 17.98 24.08 9.24
C THR A 159 17.47 24.26 7.82
N VAL A 160 16.29 23.68 7.56
CA VAL A 160 15.54 23.90 6.31
C VAL A 160 14.20 24.57 6.60
N ALA A 161 13.74 25.37 5.65
CA ALA A 161 12.40 25.95 5.66
C ALA A 161 11.65 25.51 4.39
N PHE A 162 10.51 24.88 4.58
CA PHE A 162 9.58 24.53 3.50
C PHE A 162 8.59 25.68 3.33
N HIS A 163 8.58 26.30 2.16
CA HIS A 163 7.61 27.31 1.78
C HIS A 163 6.50 26.67 0.95
N LEU A 164 5.23 26.91 1.33
CA LEU A 164 4.06 26.28 0.71
C LEU A 164 3.28 27.32 -0.10
N ASN A 165 2.72 26.90 -1.23
CA ASN A 165 1.86 27.73 -2.08
C ASN A 165 0.50 28.06 -1.41
N LEU A 166 0.08 27.25 -0.42
CA LEU A 166 -1.15 27.45 0.36
C LEU A 166 -0.90 27.14 1.85
N PRO A 167 -1.74 27.64 2.79
CA PRO A 167 -1.70 27.19 4.17
C PRO A 167 -2.02 25.69 4.26
N TYR A 168 -1.19 24.92 4.98
CA TYR A 168 -1.41 23.48 5.13
C TYR A 168 -1.13 23.02 6.56
N GLY A 169 -2.19 22.72 7.31
CA GLY A 169 -2.11 22.48 8.74
C GLY A 169 -1.48 21.13 9.12
N ASN A 170 -1.48 20.14 8.23
CA ASN A 170 -0.89 18.83 8.47
C ASN A 170 0.32 18.54 7.56
N PHE A 171 1.06 19.55 7.15
CA PHE A 171 2.26 19.40 6.33
C PHE A 171 3.28 18.37 6.87
N PRO A 172 3.44 18.17 8.20
CA PRO A 172 4.30 17.10 8.72
C PRO A 172 4.06 15.70 8.14
N ALA A 173 2.84 15.38 7.69
CA ALA A 173 2.55 14.12 7.02
C ALA A 173 3.33 13.91 5.70
N ARG A 174 3.86 14.99 5.11
CA ARG A 174 4.69 14.95 3.89
C ARG A 174 6.19 14.89 4.18
N LEU A 175 6.58 14.83 5.46
CA LEU A 175 7.99 14.81 5.88
C LEU A 175 8.52 13.41 6.20
N THR A 176 7.82 12.39 5.74
CA THR A 176 8.20 10.97 5.87
C THR A 176 9.06 10.46 4.72
N LEU A 177 9.17 11.20 3.61
CA LEU A 177 9.99 10.82 2.46
C LEU A 177 11.45 10.57 2.88
N GLY A 178 12.02 9.46 2.45
CA GLY A 178 13.42 9.12 2.70
C GLY A 178 14.37 10.10 2.02
N ILE A 179 15.41 10.52 2.75
CA ILE A 179 16.40 11.48 2.26
C ILE A 179 17.59 10.75 1.67
N ALA A 180 18.03 11.21 0.49
CA ALA A 180 19.20 10.71 -0.22
C ALA A 180 20.28 11.80 -0.36
N PRO A 181 21.56 11.44 -0.60
CA PRO A 181 22.64 12.43 -0.79
C PRO A 181 22.36 13.35 -1.97
N SER A 182 22.56 14.64 -1.78
CA SER A 182 22.34 15.69 -2.79
C SER A 182 23.14 15.47 -4.08
N GLU A 183 24.31 14.88 -3.98
CA GLU A 183 25.18 14.57 -5.12
C GLU A 183 24.63 13.44 -6.00
N LEU A 184 23.78 12.57 -5.45
CA LEU A 184 23.28 11.37 -6.13
C LEU A 184 21.81 11.48 -6.53
N VAL A 185 20.97 12.16 -5.73
CA VAL A 185 19.51 12.16 -5.93
C VAL A 185 19.08 12.86 -7.22
N GLY A 186 19.84 13.85 -7.67
CA GLY A 186 19.61 14.55 -8.95
C GLY A 186 20.43 13.98 -10.13
N GLU A 187 21.19 12.91 -9.94
CA GLU A 187 22.02 12.33 -10.99
C GLU A 187 21.23 11.39 -11.90
N GLY A 188 21.09 11.75 -13.15
CA GLY A 188 20.31 10.99 -14.14
C GLY A 188 18.82 11.29 -14.05
N THR A 189 17.99 10.29 -14.35
CA THR A 189 16.54 10.34 -14.11
C THR A 189 16.17 9.45 -12.91
N VAL A 190 15.00 9.67 -12.33
CA VAL A 190 14.48 8.85 -11.22
C VAL A 190 14.44 7.36 -11.59
N ASP A 191 14.12 7.02 -12.85
CA ASP A 191 14.04 5.63 -13.30
C ASP A 191 15.40 4.97 -13.51
N SER A 192 16.43 5.71 -13.89
CA SER A 192 17.72 5.16 -14.36
C SER A 192 18.95 5.72 -13.67
N GLY A 193 18.76 6.62 -12.71
CA GLY A 193 19.83 7.18 -11.88
C GLY A 193 20.48 6.13 -10.97
N PRO A 194 21.62 6.44 -10.36
CA PRO A 194 22.38 5.48 -9.55
C PRO A 194 21.59 4.95 -8.36
N LEU A 195 20.71 5.76 -7.75
CA LEU A 195 19.91 5.37 -6.59
C LEU A 195 18.82 4.34 -6.91
N ALA A 196 18.38 4.23 -8.17
CA ALA A 196 17.38 3.25 -8.57
C ALA A 196 17.81 1.81 -8.25
N GLN A 197 19.09 1.49 -8.43
CA GLN A 197 19.62 0.14 -8.23
C GLN A 197 20.64 0.01 -7.08
N ARG A 198 21.21 1.12 -6.65
CA ARG A 198 22.23 1.18 -5.59
C ARG A 198 21.90 2.33 -4.62
N PRO A 199 20.87 2.12 -3.77
CA PRO A 199 20.45 3.15 -2.85
C PRO A 199 21.56 3.49 -1.84
N VAL A 200 21.71 4.78 -1.59
CA VAL A 200 22.55 5.34 -0.54
C VAL A 200 21.64 6.14 0.38
N GLY A 201 21.48 5.70 1.62
CA GLY A 201 20.54 6.31 2.56
C GLY A 201 21.07 6.30 3.99
N THR A 202 20.32 6.89 4.90
CA THR A 202 20.65 6.98 6.33
C THR A 202 20.09 5.81 7.14
N GLY A 203 19.28 4.94 6.52
CA GLY A 203 18.54 3.88 7.19
C GLY A 203 19.37 2.77 7.83
N PRO A 204 18.71 1.84 8.54
CA PRO A 204 19.36 0.82 9.37
C PRO A 204 20.10 -0.27 8.58
N TYR A 205 19.83 -0.42 7.29
CA TYR A 205 20.44 -1.46 6.44
C TYR A 205 21.02 -0.89 5.16
N VAL A 206 21.98 -1.62 4.58
CA VAL A 206 22.57 -1.35 3.27
C VAL A 206 22.19 -2.47 2.31
N LEU A 207 21.67 -2.13 1.13
CA LEU A 207 21.48 -3.06 0.04
C LEU A 207 22.85 -3.51 -0.50
N LYS A 208 23.14 -4.80 -0.41
CA LYS A 208 24.41 -5.39 -0.87
C LYS A 208 24.30 -6.02 -2.25
N GLU A 209 23.16 -6.61 -2.54
CA GLU A 209 22.88 -7.28 -3.82
C GLU A 209 21.41 -7.17 -4.14
N HIS A 210 21.09 -6.89 -5.38
CA HIS A 210 19.74 -6.92 -5.94
C HIS A 210 19.75 -7.67 -7.26
N THR A 211 18.89 -8.66 -7.36
CA THR A 211 18.65 -9.44 -8.57
C THR A 211 17.14 -9.48 -8.84
N GLY A 212 16.73 -9.96 -10.02
CA GLY A 212 15.29 -10.14 -10.29
C GLY A 212 14.57 -11.14 -9.36
N ASN A 213 15.31 -11.88 -8.53
CA ASN A 213 14.75 -12.91 -7.65
C ASN A 213 14.88 -12.60 -6.16
N GLU A 214 15.82 -11.74 -5.77
CA GLU A 214 16.03 -11.38 -4.36
C GLU A 214 16.81 -10.08 -4.20
N ALA A 215 16.59 -9.44 -3.07
CA ALA A 215 17.40 -8.33 -2.55
C ALA A 215 18.01 -8.72 -1.20
N ARG A 216 19.30 -8.40 -0.98
CA ARG A 216 20.06 -8.75 0.23
C ARG A 216 20.52 -7.50 0.95
N PHE A 217 20.16 -7.40 2.21
CA PHE A 217 20.46 -6.25 3.07
C PHE A 217 21.32 -6.70 4.24
N THR A 218 22.26 -5.85 4.63
CA THR A 218 23.10 -6.05 5.83
C THR A 218 22.97 -4.85 6.76
N ALA A 219 22.84 -5.10 8.06
CA ALA A 219 22.70 -4.07 9.07
C ALA A 219 23.90 -3.13 9.11
N ARG A 220 23.64 -1.84 9.33
CA ARG A 220 24.65 -0.83 9.59
C ARG A 220 25.08 -0.87 11.07
N GLU A 221 26.39 -0.94 11.30
CA GLU A 221 26.93 -0.85 12.67
C GLU A 221 26.91 0.58 13.22
N ASP A 222 26.99 1.56 12.32
CA ASP A 222 27.03 3.00 12.58
C ASP A 222 25.66 3.68 12.44
N TYR A 223 24.56 2.93 12.45
CA TYR A 223 23.23 3.50 12.35
C TYR A 223 22.95 4.45 13.51
N TRP A 224 22.53 5.67 13.21
CA TRP A 224 22.34 6.76 14.17
C TRP A 224 21.36 6.43 15.32
N ALA A 225 20.37 5.57 15.07
CA ALA A 225 19.38 5.16 16.07
C ALA A 225 19.75 3.83 16.79
N GLY A 226 20.97 3.33 16.58
CA GLY A 226 21.50 2.12 17.19
C GLY A 226 21.62 0.94 16.22
N THR A 227 22.62 0.10 16.44
CA THR A 227 22.91 -1.05 15.57
C THR A 227 21.76 -2.06 15.57
N PRO A 228 21.17 -2.41 14.40
CA PRO A 228 20.12 -3.43 14.33
C PRO A 228 20.58 -4.80 14.88
N ALA A 229 19.68 -5.46 15.57
CA ALA A 229 19.93 -6.79 16.12
C ALA A 229 19.89 -7.89 15.03
N ILE A 230 18.98 -7.76 14.07
CA ILE A 230 18.94 -8.58 12.85
C ILE A 230 20.08 -8.11 11.93
N LYS A 231 21.01 -9.02 11.59
CA LYS A 231 22.23 -8.65 10.84
C LYS A 231 22.05 -8.73 9.32
N ASP A 232 21.29 -9.71 8.86
CA ASP A 232 21.05 -9.96 7.45
C ASP A 232 19.56 -10.12 7.18
N VAL A 233 19.08 -9.44 6.15
CA VAL A 233 17.71 -9.59 5.65
C VAL A 233 17.78 -9.93 4.15
N VAL A 234 17.10 -10.99 3.75
CA VAL A 234 16.91 -11.37 2.36
C VAL A 234 15.42 -11.22 2.03
N VAL A 235 15.11 -10.44 1.02
CA VAL A 235 13.75 -10.33 0.45
C VAL A 235 13.72 -11.13 -0.83
N ALA A 236 13.05 -12.27 -0.80
CA ALA A 236 12.91 -13.16 -1.96
C ALA A 236 11.64 -12.81 -2.76
N VAL A 237 11.75 -12.83 -4.09
CA VAL A 237 10.62 -12.61 -5.00
C VAL A 237 9.95 -13.94 -5.32
N ILE A 238 8.74 -14.14 -4.82
CA ILE A 238 7.93 -15.33 -5.06
C ILE A 238 6.50 -14.87 -5.33
N ALA A 239 6.09 -14.82 -6.58
CA ALA A 239 4.80 -14.26 -6.98
C ALA A 239 3.59 -15.08 -6.49
N ASP A 240 3.71 -16.42 -6.42
CA ASP A 240 2.61 -17.31 -6.05
C ASP A 240 2.42 -17.38 -4.53
N ASP A 241 1.22 -17.01 -4.04
CA ASP A 241 0.85 -17.01 -2.62
C ASP A 241 0.98 -18.39 -1.96
N ALA A 242 0.60 -19.46 -2.68
CA ALA A 242 0.65 -20.82 -2.13
C ALA A 242 2.11 -21.27 -1.96
N ALA A 243 2.98 -20.92 -2.91
CA ALA A 243 4.40 -21.19 -2.81
C ALA A 243 5.04 -20.43 -1.65
N ARG A 244 4.69 -19.14 -1.43
CA ARG A 244 5.15 -18.37 -0.26
C ARG A 244 4.74 -19.04 1.03
N ALA A 245 3.44 -19.32 1.20
CA ALA A 245 2.91 -19.93 2.40
C ALA A 245 3.55 -21.30 2.68
N GLN A 246 3.75 -22.15 1.65
CA GLN A 246 4.41 -23.44 1.80
C GLN A 246 5.87 -23.31 2.22
N ARG A 247 6.63 -22.34 1.67
CA ARG A 247 8.04 -22.12 2.04
C ARG A 247 8.19 -21.58 3.46
N VAL A 248 7.24 -20.76 3.93
CA VAL A 248 7.18 -20.41 5.35
C VAL A 248 6.90 -21.66 6.19
N ALA A 249 5.91 -22.48 5.83
CA ALA A 249 5.55 -23.68 6.58
C ALA A 249 6.68 -24.74 6.67
N THR A 250 7.60 -24.75 5.70
CA THR A 250 8.78 -25.65 5.70
C THR A 250 10.02 -25.04 6.36
N GLY A 251 9.97 -23.75 6.78
CA GLY A 251 11.11 -23.05 7.39
C GLY A 251 12.15 -22.54 6.37
N GLU A 252 11.84 -22.55 5.07
CA GLU A 252 12.69 -21.94 4.05
C GLU A 252 12.62 -20.40 4.09
N LEU A 253 11.44 -19.85 4.38
CA LEU A 253 11.21 -18.44 4.66
C LEU A 253 10.96 -18.23 6.16
N SER A 254 11.44 -17.13 6.69
CA SER A 254 11.12 -16.66 8.04
C SER A 254 9.70 -16.10 8.10
N GLY A 255 9.22 -15.51 7.00
CA GLY A 255 7.87 -15.00 6.88
C GLY A 255 7.55 -14.51 5.47
N ALA A 256 6.26 -14.35 5.19
CA ALA A 256 5.77 -13.83 3.92
C ALA A 256 4.39 -13.19 4.08
N ILE A 257 4.07 -12.23 3.20
CA ILE A 257 2.69 -11.79 2.99
C ILE A 257 1.94 -12.89 2.23
N VAL A 258 0.69 -13.13 2.59
CA VAL A 258 -0.16 -14.16 1.97
C VAL A 258 -1.57 -13.62 1.75
N ALA A 259 -2.27 -14.15 0.75
CA ALA A 259 -3.67 -13.81 0.56
C ALA A 259 -4.51 -14.19 1.80
N PRO A 260 -5.46 -13.35 2.24
CA PRO A 260 -6.29 -13.62 3.43
C PRO A 260 -6.97 -15.00 3.41
N SER A 261 -7.47 -15.42 2.26
CA SER A 261 -8.10 -16.75 2.08
C SER A 261 -7.16 -17.92 2.33
N MET A 262 -5.85 -17.74 2.15
CA MET A 262 -4.85 -18.77 2.41
C MET A 262 -4.44 -18.86 3.88
N ALA A 263 -4.41 -17.75 4.59
CA ALA A 263 -3.98 -17.68 5.99
C ALA A 263 -4.74 -18.65 6.89
N LYS A 264 -6.04 -18.82 6.66
CA LYS A 264 -6.92 -19.74 7.39
C LYS A 264 -6.39 -21.18 7.42
N ASN A 265 -5.64 -21.62 6.40
CA ASN A 265 -5.07 -22.96 6.34
C ASN A 265 -3.87 -23.14 7.28
N TYR A 266 -3.33 -22.05 7.82
CA TYR A 266 -2.14 -22.02 8.66
C TYR A 266 -2.43 -21.54 10.09
N GLU A 267 -3.64 -21.05 10.36
CA GLU A 267 -4.07 -20.74 11.72
C GLU A 267 -3.92 -21.96 12.65
N ASN A 268 -3.43 -21.72 13.85
CA ASN A 268 -3.21 -22.73 14.89
C ASN A 268 -2.25 -23.88 14.50
N LYS A 269 -1.42 -23.74 13.47
CA LYS A 269 -0.37 -24.72 13.18
C LYS A 269 0.83 -24.45 14.09
N PRO A 270 1.35 -25.48 14.82
CA PRO A 270 2.51 -25.32 15.69
C PRO A 270 3.71 -24.74 14.94
N GLY A 271 4.40 -23.80 15.55
CA GLY A 271 5.58 -23.12 14.99
C GLY A 271 5.29 -22.06 13.93
N LEU A 272 4.00 -21.79 13.64
CA LEU A 272 3.59 -20.75 12.70
C LEU A 272 2.66 -19.74 13.37
N ARG A 273 2.80 -18.47 12.98
CA ARG A 273 1.93 -17.38 13.40
C ARG A 273 1.32 -16.70 12.18
N VAL A 274 0.00 -16.55 12.19
CA VAL A 274 -0.73 -15.69 11.25
C VAL A 274 -0.93 -14.34 11.93
N VAL A 275 -0.53 -13.27 11.26
CA VAL A 275 -0.69 -11.89 11.74
C VAL A 275 -1.55 -11.12 10.73
N SER A 276 -2.67 -10.58 11.19
CA SER A 276 -3.53 -9.68 10.43
C SER A 276 -3.28 -8.26 10.92
N THR A 277 -2.83 -7.37 10.04
CA THR A 277 -2.53 -5.98 10.37
C THR A 277 -3.51 -5.06 9.66
N PRO A 278 -4.24 -4.22 10.39
CA PRO A 278 -5.10 -3.21 9.79
C PRO A 278 -4.33 -2.27 8.87
N SER A 279 -4.94 -1.87 7.78
CA SER A 279 -4.34 -0.97 6.82
C SER A 279 -5.29 0.13 6.35
N ALA A 280 -4.75 1.19 5.76
CA ALA A 280 -5.50 2.19 5.01
C ALA A 280 -5.72 1.79 3.54
N ASP A 281 -5.43 0.52 3.19
CA ASP A 281 -5.63 -0.02 1.85
C ASP A 281 -7.12 -0.18 1.52
N TRP A 282 -7.72 0.91 1.01
CA TRP A 282 -9.11 0.87 0.59
C TRP A 282 -9.27 0.11 -0.73
N ARG A 283 -10.42 -0.58 -0.85
CA ARG A 283 -10.87 -1.24 -2.07
C ARG A 283 -12.16 -0.59 -2.55
N SER A 284 -12.22 -0.26 -3.85
CA SER A 284 -13.40 0.36 -4.45
C SER A 284 -13.64 -0.12 -5.88
N ILE A 285 -14.84 0.17 -6.39
CA ILE A 285 -15.17 0.10 -7.81
C ILE A 285 -15.22 1.53 -8.31
N SER A 286 -14.35 1.88 -9.26
CA SER A 286 -14.40 3.19 -9.93
C SER A 286 -15.62 3.28 -10.84
N LEU A 287 -16.20 4.47 -10.94
CA LEU A 287 -17.38 4.73 -11.73
C LEU A 287 -17.02 5.70 -12.87
N PRO A 288 -16.85 5.21 -14.13
CA PRO A 288 -16.54 6.05 -15.28
C PRO A 288 -17.73 6.92 -15.70
N ASP A 289 -17.50 8.04 -16.43
CA ASP A 289 -18.58 8.89 -16.99
C ASP A 289 -19.23 8.22 -18.22
N THR A 290 -20.10 7.28 -17.98
CA THR A 290 -20.92 6.64 -19.01
C THR A 290 -22.36 7.19 -18.96
N PRO A 291 -23.17 7.02 -20.02
CA PRO A 291 -24.57 7.42 -20.00
C PRO A 291 -25.38 6.85 -18.83
N PHE A 292 -25.04 5.66 -18.36
CA PHE A 292 -25.68 5.03 -17.19
C PHE A 292 -25.19 5.65 -15.87
N LEU A 293 -23.88 5.84 -15.70
CA LEU A 293 -23.27 6.26 -14.43
C LEU A 293 -23.19 7.77 -14.22
N ARG A 294 -23.56 8.57 -15.24
CA ARG A 294 -23.47 10.03 -15.20
C ARG A 294 -24.35 10.66 -14.11
N ALA A 295 -25.55 10.10 -13.88
CA ALA A 295 -26.49 10.64 -12.90
C ALA A 295 -26.08 10.25 -11.47
N PRO A 296 -25.95 11.22 -10.54
CA PRO A 296 -25.59 10.93 -9.14
C PRO A 296 -26.53 9.92 -8.48
N GLU A 297 -27.83 9.96 -8.77
CA GLU A 297 -28.84 9.04 -8.23
C GLU A 297 -28.52 7.58 -8.58
N VAL A 298 -27.98 7.33 -9.78
CA VAL A 298 -27.55 5.99 -10.21
C VAL A 298 -26.35 5.54 -9.41
N ARG A 299 -25.34 6.41 -9.23
CA ARG A 299 -24.15 6.09 -8.45
C ARG A 299 -24.47 5.86 -6.96
N ARG A 300 -25.43 6.65 -6.42
CA ARG A 300 -25.98 6.41 -5.07
C ARG A 300 -26.68 5.06 -4.97
N ALA A 301 -27.47 4.69 -5.98
CA ALA A 301 -28.15 3.40 -6.01
C ALA A 301 -27.15 2.23 -5.96
N LEU A 302 -26.03 2.30 -6.69
CA LEU A 302 -24.98 1.26 -6.62
C LEU A 302 -24.37 1.18 -5.23
N ASN A 303 -24.12 2.32 -4.56
CA ASN A 303 -23.61 2.36 -3.21
C ASN A 303 -24.57 1.76 -2.17
N LEU A 304 -25.88 1.95 -2.33
CA LEU A 304 -26.92 1.34 -1.48
C LEU A 304 -27.11 -0.15 -1.76
N ALA A 305 -26.86 -0.60 -2.99
CA ALA A 305 -27.10 -1.98 -3.39
C ALA A 305 -26.02 -2.95 -2.91
N VAL A 306 -24.83 -2.46 -2.55
CA VAL A 306 -23.70 -3.32 -2.15
C VAL A 306 -23.79 -3.73 -0.69
N ASP A 307 -23.70 -5.04 -0.45
CA ASP A 307 -23.51 -5.65 0.88
C ASP A 307 -22.01 -5.72 1.20
N ARG A 308 -21.52 -4.75 1.95
CA ARG A 308 -20.10 -4.61 2.29
C ARG A 308 -19.62 -5.64 3.29
N ASP A 309 -20.51 -6.10 4.18
CA ASP A 309 -20.19 -7.18 5.11
C ASP A 309 -19.93 -8.49 4.35
N ALA A 310 -20.72 -8.76 3.31
CA ALA A 310 -20.48 -9.91 2.44
C ALA A 310 -19.17 -9.78 1.64
N MET A 311 -18.77 -8.56 1.24
CA MET A 311 -17.49 -8.30 0.60
C MET A 311 -16.30 -8.65 1.50
N VAL A 312 -16.37 -8.31 2.79
CA VAL A 312 -15.33 -8.65 3.76
C VAL A 312 -15.36 -10.15 4.09
N ALA A 313 -16.55 -10.70 4.35
CA ALA A 313 -16.67 -12.11 4.76
C ALA A 313 -16.26 -13.11 3.67
N GLY A 314 -16.54 -12.81 2.40
CA GLY A 314 -16.23 -13.66 1.25
C GLY A 314 -14.83 -13.39 0.68
N PRO A 315 -14.65 -12.40 -0.22
CA PRO A 315 -13.39 -12.12 -0.90
C PRO A 315 -12.19 -11.92 0.02
N MET A 316 -12.40 -11.32 1.20
CA MET A 316 -11.34 -11.02 2.18
C MET A 316 -11.24 -12.06 3.31
N ALA A 317 -12.08 -13.11 3.31
CA ALA A 317 -12.10 -14.14 4.35
C ALA A 317 -12.23 -13.59 5.80
N GLY A 318 -12.84 -12.42 5.97
CA GLY A 318 -13.02 -11.74 7.25
C GLY A 318 -11.87 -10.79 7.64
N HIS A 319 -10.83 -10.65 6.81
CA HIS A 319 -9.69 -9.75 7.07
C HIS A 319 -9.89 -8.40 6.41
N GLY A 320 -10.59 -7.51 7.09
CA GLY A 320 -10.86 -6.16 6.63
C GLY A 320 -12.01 -5.49 7.37
N THR A 321 -12.19 -4.20 7.08
CA THR A 321 -13.27 -3.37 7.66
C THR A 321 -14.16 -2.85 6.52
N PRO A 322 -15.49 -3.10 6.56
CA PRO A 322 -16.40 -2.58 5.54
C PRO A 322 -16.46 -1.04 5.60
N ILE A 323 -16.36 -0.38 4.44
CA ILE A 323 -16.43 1.09 4.35
C ILE A 323 -17.31 1.54 3.18
N GLY A 324 -18.09 2.61 3.38
CA GLY A 324 -18.85 3.26 2.31
C GLY A 324 -18.14 4.47 1.69
N GLN A 325 -17.04 4.92 2.28
CA GLN A 325 -16.24 6.08 1.90
C GLN A 325 -14.83 5.98 2.49
N PRO A 326 -13.85 6.75 1.97
CA PRO A 326 -12.45 6.55 2.37
C PRO A 326 -12.10 7.04 3.77
N ILE A 327 -12.87 7.95 4.38
CA ILE A 327 -12.58 8.45 5.73
C ILE A 327 -13.30 7.56 6.75
N SER A 328 -12.60 6.56 7.29
CA SER A 328 -13.12 5.63 8.29
C SER A 328 -12.85 6.07 9.73
N GLU A 329 -13.27 5.24 10.69
CA GLU A 329 -13.04 5.44 12.12
C GLU A 329 -11.55 5.55 12.50
N PHE A 330 -10.62 5.05 11.67
CA PHE A 330 -9.17 5.22 11.88
C PHE A 330 -8.76 6.69 11.97
N TYR A 331 -9.52 7.58 11.33
CA TYR A 331 -9.27 9.03 11.27
C TYR A 331 -9.94 9.82 12.40
N GLY A 332 -10.45 9.12 13.43
CA GLY A 332 -10.95 9.73 14.68
C GLY A 332 -11.97 10.83 14.42
N ASP A 333 -11.69 12.05 14.92
CA ASP A 333 -12.61 13.18 14.83
C ASP A 333 -12.96 13.64 13.40
N ALA A 334 -12.15 13.27 12.41
CA ALA A 334 -12.45 13.55 11.00
C ALA A 334 -13.50 12.60 10.41
N HIS A 335 -13.73 11.43 11.02
CA HIS A 335 -14.76 10.49 10.59
C HIS A 335 -16.17 10.99 10.97
N ASN A 336 -17.12 10.86 10.03
CA ASN A 336 -18.54 11.10 10.28
C ASN A 336 -19.29 9.76 10.29
N PRO A 337 -19.66 9.22 11.46
CA PRO A 337 -20.34 7.92 11.55
C PRO A 337 -21.76 7.92 10.97
N ASP A 338 -22.36 9.11 10.78
CA ASP A 338 -23.70 9.25 10.21
C ASP A 338 -23.67 9.32 8.67
N ALA A 339 -22.51 9.62 8.07
CA ALA A 339 -22.35 9.71 6.62
C ALA A 339 -22.05 8.33 6.00
N VAL A 340 -23.05 7.44 5.98
CA VAL A 340 -22.91 6.06 5.53
C VAL A 340 -23.92 5.70 4.44
N PHE A 341 -23.53 4.81 3.53
CA PHE A 341 -24.44 4.12 2.61
C PHE A 341 -24.94 2.83 3.27
N ALA A 342 -26.08 2.90 3.93
CA ALA A 342 -26.74 1.70 4.47
C ALA A 342 -27.15 0.75 3.31
N HIS A 343 -26.89 -0.55 3.47
CA HIS A 343 -27.29 -1.54 2.47
C HIS A 343 -28.84 -1.59 2.37
N ASP A 344 -29.38 -1.11 1.27
CA ASP A 344 -30.83 -1.08 0.98
C ASP A 344 -31.09 -1.28 -0.52
N VAL A 345 -31.28 -2.53 -0.92
CA VAL A 345 -31.56 -2.92 -2.30
C VAL A 345 -32.89 -2.32 -2.79
N ALA A 346 -33.90 -2.22 -1.92
CA ALA A 346 -35.20 -1.67 -2.31
C ALA A 346 -35.11 -0.17 -2.63
N GLN A 347 -34.38 0.59 -1.82
CA GLN A 347 -34.11 2.00 -2.09
C GLN A 347 -33.23 2.18 -3.33
N ALA A 348 -32.24 1.30 -3.55
CA ALA A 348 -31.42 1.30 -4.76
C ALA A 348 -32.27 1.08 -6.03
N GLU A 349 -33.15 0.09 -6.04
CA GLU A 349 -34.07 -0.16 -7.15
C GLU A 349 -35.00 1.02 -7.42
N LYS A 350 -35.51 1.64 -6.33
CA LYS A 350 -36.36 2.84 -6.47
C LYS A 350 -35.61 4.00 -7.10
N LEU A 351 -34.38 4.29 -6.70
CA LEU A 351 -33.55 5.35 -7.30
C LEU A 351 -33.30 5.10 -8.79
N LEU A 352 -33.03 3.85 -9.18
CA LEU A 352 -32.85 3.47 -10.58
C LEU A 352 -34.14 3.65 -11.39
N ASP A 353 -35.29 3.27 -10.82
CA ASP A 353 -36.61 3.46 -11.47
C ASP A 353 -36.97 4.95 -11.62
N ASP A 354 -36.77 5.75 -10.56
CA ASP A 354 -37.01 7.20 -10.56
C ASP A 354 -36.08 7.92 -11.57
N ALA A 355 -34.85 7.42 -11.76
CA ALA A 355 -33.90 7.90 -12.78
C ALA A 355 -34.27 7.44 -14.21
N GLY A 356 -35.34 6.65 -14.38
CA GLY A 356 -35.85 6.17 -15.66
C GLY A 356 -35.17 4.92 -16.21
N TRP A 357 -34.39 4.21 -15.38
CA TRP A 357 -33.79 2.95 -15.75
C TRP A 357 -34.68 1.77 -15.33
N HIS A 358 -35.42 1.17 -16.26
CA HIS A 358 -36.37 0.12 -15.96
C HIS A 358 -35.89 -1.25 -16.42
N LYS A 359 -36.22 -2.31 -15.67
CA LYS A 359 -35.85 -3.70 -16.01
C LYS A 359 -36.53 -4.14 -17.33
N GLY A 360 -35.69 -4.59 -18.25
CA GLY A 360 -36.15 -5.18 -19.52
C GLY A 360 -36.56 -6.65 -19.36
N PRO A 361 -37.02 -7.29 -20.46
CA PRO A 361 -37.43 -8.70 -20.46
C PRO A 361 -36.29 -9.69 -20.09
N ASP A 362 -35.05 -9.26 -20.29
CA ASP A 362 -33.82 -10.01 -19.93
C ASP A 362 -33.35 -9.75 -18.50
N GLY A 363 -34.12 -8.96 -17.74
CA GLY A 363 -33.79 -8.58 -16.36
C GLY A 363 -32.82 -7.41 -16.25
N VAL A 364 -32.17 -7.00 -17.34
CA VAL A 364 -31.23 -5.87 -17.34
C VAL A 364 -31.98 -4.55 -17.49
N ARG A 365 -31.61 -3.54 -16.72
CA ARG A 365 -32.20 -2.19 -16.83
C ARG A 365 -31.77 -1.50 -18.10
N ALA A 366 -32.68 -0.72 -18.65
CA ALA A 366 -32.42 0.09 -19.84
C ALA A 366 -33.17 1.42 -19.77
N LYS A 367 -32.61 2.45 -20.45
CA LYS A 367 -33.21 3.77 -20.67
C LYS A 367 -32.82 4.27 -22.05
N ASP A 368 -33.79 4.74 -22.83
CA ASP A 368 -33.55 5.31 -24.17
C ASP A 368 -32.71 4.40 -25.10
N GLY A 369 -32.89 3.08 -25.00
CA GLY A 369 -32.16 2.09 -25.78
C GLY A 369 -30.76 1.75 -25.27
N VAL A 370 -30.27 2.40 -24.22
CA VAL A 370 -28.99 2.10 -23.55
C VAL A 370 -29.25 1.11 -22.42
N LYS A 371 -28.48 0.03 -22.35
CA LYS A 371 -28.53 -0.93 -21.25
C LYS A 371 -27.59 -0.56 -20.12
N ALA A 372 -27.95 -0.90 -18.90
CA ALA A 372 -27.10 -0.82 -17.71
C ALA A 372 -26.10 -2.01 -17.68
N GLU A 373 -25.22 -2.05 -18.67
CA GLU A 373 -24.16 -3.06 -18.83
C GLU A 373 -22.81 -2.37 -18.84
N ILE A 374 -21.92 -2.76 -17.91
CA ILE A 374 -20.62 -2.13 -17.69
C ILE A 374 -19.51 -3.20 -17.60
N PRO A 375 -18.43 -3.10 -18.40
CA PRO A 375 -17.22 -3.88 -18.14
C PRO A 375 -16.63 -3.53 -16.76
N LEU A 376 -16.21 -4.54 -16.00
CA LEU A 376 -15.53 -4.36 -14.72
C LEU A 376 -14.16 -5.03 -14.80
N LEU A 377 -13.13 -4.21 -14.96
CA LEU A 377 -11.76 -4.71 -15.09
C LEU A 377 -11.11 -4.91 -13.72
N TYR A 378 -10.24 -5.90 -13.64
CA TYR A 378 -9.37 -6.13 -12.49
C TYR A 378 -8.03 -6.69 -12.97
N VAL A 379 -6.97 -6.48 -12.17
CA VAL A 379 -5.64 -7.02 -12.46
C VAL A 379 -5.67 -8.54 -12.28
N GLY A 380 -5.26 -9.28 -13.31
CA GLY A 380 -5.53 -10.71 -13.45
C GLY A 380 -4.78 -11.62 -12.46
N ASP A 381 -3.66 -11.17 -11.93
CA ASP A 381 -2.84 -11.87 -10.91
C ASP A 381 -3.26 -11.55 -9.47
N ASP A 382 -4.18 -10.58 -9.25
CA ASP A 382 -4.74 -10.27 -7.94
C ASP A 382 -6.04 -11.07 -7.68
N THR A 383 -5.91 -12.12 -6.90
CA THR A 383 -7.04 -13.00 -6.53
C THR A 383 -8.12 -12.27 -5.75
N MET A 384 -7.75 -11.34 -4.86
CA MET A 384 -8.71 -10.56 -4.06
C MET A 384 -9.54 -9.65 -4.95
N ARG A 385 -8.91 -8.90 -5.87
CA ARG A 385 -9.64 -8.05 -6.82
C ARG A 385 -10.57 -8.84 -7.73
N ARG A 386 -10.15 -10.02 -8.19
CA ARG A 386 -11.01 -10.93 -8.95
C ARG A 386 -12.26 -11.32 -8.15
N ASP A 387 -12.08 -11.79 -6.93
CA ASP A 387 -13.17 -12.29 -6.10
C ASP A 387 -14.12 -11.15 -5.70
N MET A 388 -13.60 -9.95 -5.45
CA MET A 388 -14.40 -8.73 -5.24
C MET A 388 -15.19 -8.34 -6.49
N ALA A 389 -14.59 -8.40 -7.68
CA ALA A 389 -15.28 -8.09 -8.93
C ALA A 389 -16.45 -9.04 -9.19
N VAL A 390 -16.25 -10.33 -8.93
CA VAL A 390 -17.29 -11.37 -9.10
C VAL A 390 -18.43 -11.18 -8.10
N GLU A 391 -18.12 -10.97 -6.82
CA GLU A 391 -19.13 -10.75 -5.78
C GLU A 391 -19.91 -9.45 -6.04
N PHE A 392 -19.23 -8.34 -6.37
CA PHE A 392 -19.88 -7.08 -6.72
C PHE A 392 -20.83 -7.23 -7.90
N ALA A 393 -20.39 -7.90 -8.97
CA ALA A 393 -21.25 -8.14 -10.14
C ALA A 393 -22.50 -8.95 -9.79
N ALA A 394 -22.35 -9.98 -8.95
CA ALA A 394 -23.48 -10.81 -8.50
C ALA A 394 -24.48 -10.03 -7.62
N GLN A 395 -24.00 -9.10 -6.80
CA GLN A 395 -24.88 -8.23 -6.01
C GLN A 395 -25.62 -7.23 -6.89
N MET A 396 -24.96 -6.59 -7.86
CA MET A 396 -25.56 -5.62 -8.77
C MET A 396 -26.59 -6.27 -9.70
N GLU A 397 -26.42 -7.52 -10.12
CA GLU A 397 -27.37 -8.26 -10.94
C GLU A 397 -28.76 -8.34 -10.29
N LYS A 398 -28.85 -8.42 -8.97
CA LYS A 398 -30.11 -8.42 -8.21
C LYS A 398 -30.92 -7.14 -8.46
N THR A 399 -30.25 -6.02 -8.68
CA THR A 399 -30.90 -4.73 -9.00
C THR A 399 -31.21 -4.56 -10.49
N GLY A 400 -30.74 -5.46 -11.33
CA GLY A 400 -30.86 -5.38 -12.79
C GLY A 400 -29.74 -4.57 -13.46
N VAL A 401 -28.63 -4.33 -12.76
CA VAL A 401 -27.41 -3.72 -13.32
C VAL A 401 -26.39 -4.82 -13.56
N LYS A 402 -25.86 -4.91 -14.78
CA LYS A 402 -24.94 -5.97 -15.17
C LYS A 402 -23.51 -5.43 -15.25
N PHE A 403 -22.69 -5.82 -14.29
CA PHE A 403 -21.25 -5.70 -14.40
C PHE A 403 -20.65 -7.00 -14.95
N THR A 404 -19.65 -6.88 -15.84
CA THR A 404 -19.00 -8.04 -16.45
C THR A 404 -17.53 -8.08 -16.04
N PRO A 405 -17.14 -8.89 -15.04
CA PRO A 405 -15.76 -9.00 -14.60
C PRO A 405 -14.83 -9.52 -15.70
N GLN A 406 -13.67 -8.87 -15.89
CA GLN A 406 -12.68 -9.20 -16.90
C GLN A 406 -11.28 -8.99 -16.34
N ALA A 407 -10.44 -10.02 -16.42
CA ALA A 407 -9.03 -9.92 -16.07
C ALA A 407 -8.26 -9.11 -17.13
N SER A 408 -7.37 -8.24 -16.70
CA SER A 408 -6.51 -7.44 -17.56
C SER A 408 -5.19 -7.11 -16.84
N ASN A 409 -4.40 -6.21 -17.37
CA ASN A 409 -3.17 -5.66 -16.77
C ASN A 409 -3.23 -4.12 -16.78
N TRP A 410 -2.35 -3.47 -16.04
CA TRP A 410 -2.38 -2.01 -15.91
C TRP A 410 -2.14 -1.28 -17.24
N ASP A 411 -1.30 -1.80 -18.14
CA ASP A 411 -1.04 -1.19 -19.45
C ASP A 411 -2.31 -1.11 -20.32
N GLU A 412 -3.22 -2.09 -20.14
CA GLU A 412 -4.51 -2.13 -20.84
C GLU A 412 -5.61 -1.39 -20.06
N ILE A 413 -5.60 -1.41 -18.72
CA ILE A 413 -6.60 -0.76 -17.88
C ILE A 413 -6.46 0.77 -17.94
N THR A 414 -5.26 1.28 -17.67
CA THR A 414 -5.01 2.72 -17.47
C THR A 414 -5.54 3.60 -18.61
N PRO A 415 -5.33 3.29 -19.90
CA PRO A 415 -5.81 4.15 -21.00
C PRO A 415 -7.33 4.22 -21.17
N GLN A 416 -8.11 3.46 -20.43
CA GLN A 416 -9.56 3.38 -20.55
C GLN A 416 -10.34 3.53 -19.24
N MET A 417 -9.68 3.97 -18.16
CA MET A 417 -10.31 4.10 -16.84
C MET A 417 -11.48 5.09 -16.82
N ASP A 418 -11.53 6.03 -17.75
CA ASP A 418 -12.64 6.95 -17.97
C ASP A 418 -13.86 6.30 -18.63
N LYS A 419 -13.75 5.06 -19.13
CA LYS A 419 -14.79 4.35 -19.94
C LYS A 419 -15.27 3.06 -19.30
N VAL A 420 -14.50 2.44 -18.44
CA VAL A 420 -14.79 1.14 -17.81
C VAL A 420 -14.70 1.24 -16.29
N ALA A 421 -15.49 0.44 -15.59
CA ALA A 421 -15.31 0.30 -14.14
C ALA A 421 -14.08 -0.55 -13.83
N VAL A 422 -13.38 -0.22 -12.76
CA VAL A 422 -12.15 -0.92 -12.36
C VAL A 422 -12.20 -1.21 -10.86
N VAL A 423 -11.73 -2.38 -10.44
CA VAL A 423 -11.48 -2.66 -9.02
C VAL A 423 -10.17 -1.97 -8.64
N LEU A 424 -10.29 -0.86 -7.95
CA LEU A 424 -9.16 -0.04 -7.49
C LEU A 424 -8.79 -0.30 -6.04
N ALA A 425 -7.59 0.09 -5.70
CA ALA A 425 -7.05 0.14 -4.36
C ALA A 425 -6.22 1.41 -4.19
N GLY A 426 -6.07 1.89 -2.96
CA GLY A 426 -5.26 3.06 -2.65
C GLY A 426 -5.13 3.26 -1.14
N GLY A 427 -4.58 4.41 -0.73
CA GLY A 427 -4.27 4.69 0.67
C GLY A 427 -2.77 4.58 0.95
N THR A 428 -1.94 5.06 0.02
CA THR A 428 -0.47 5.01 0.10
C THR A 428 0.12 5.84 1.23
N SER A 429 -0.56 6.92 1.65
CA SER A 429 -0.10 7.77 2.77
C SER A 429 -1.22 7.95 3.80
N PRO A 430 -1.29 7.08 4.83
CA PRO A 430 -2.41 7.05 5.77
C PRO A 430 -2.36 8.17 6.84
N TYR A 431 -1.30 8.97 6.89
CA TYR A 431 -1.04 9.91 8.01
C TYR A 431 -1.83 11.22 7.91
N ASP A 432 -2.50 11.46 6.81
CA ASP A 432 -3.33 12.64 6.59
C ASP A 432 -4.55 12.33 5.74
N VAL A 433 -5.72 12.80 6.19
CA VAL A 433 -6.97 12.70 5.43
C VAL A 433 -6.87 13.41 4.08
N ASP A 434 -6.13 14.53 4.00
CA ASP A 434 -5.92 15.24 2.73
C ASP A 434 -5.25 14.35 1.68
N LEU A 435 -4.17 13.66 2.06
CA LEU A 435 -3.44 12.73 1.18
C LEU A 435 -4.29 11.52 0.77
N LEU A 436 -5.27 11.17 1.60
CA LEU A 436 -6.18 10.06 1.31
C LEU A 436 -7.28 10.44 0.31
N VAL A 437 -7.83 11.66 0.40
CA VAL A 437 -9.11 11.96 -0.25
C VAL A 437 -9.08 13.09 -1.26
N TYR A 438 -8.13 14.02 -1.22
CA TYR A 438 -8.22 15.24 -2.02
C TYR A 438 -8.32 14.92 -3.52
N ASP A 439 -7.30 14.28 -4.10
CA ASP A 439 -7.29 13.95 -5.52
C ASP A 439 -8.36 12.89 -5.90
N LEU A 440 -8.69 12.02 -4.93
CA LEU A 440 -9.67 10.95 -5.10
C LEU A 440 -11.12 11.46 -5.22
N LEU A 441 -11.46 12.59 -4.56
CA LEU A 441 -12.83 13.11 -4.49
C LEU A 441 -13.01 14.45 -5.20
N HIS A 442 -11.95 15.24 -5.37
CA HIS A 442 -11.97 16.52 -6.06
C HIS A 442 -12.24 16.33 -7.56
N SER A 443 -12.84 17.35 -8.21
CA SER A 443 -12.87 17.44 -9.67
C SER A 443 -11.45 17.35 -10.23
N ARG A 444 -11.28 16.65 -11.36
CA ARG A 444 -9.94 16.40 -11.93
C ARG A 444 -9.21 17.71 -12.22
N GLN A 445 -7.99 17.78 -11.76
CA GLN A 445 -7.04 18.85 -12.01
C GLN A 445 -5.99 18.39 -13.02
N LYS A 446 -5.11 19.31 -13.46
CA LYS A 446 -4.09 19.04 -14.48
C LYS A 446 -3.16 17.87 -14.09
N ASP A 447 -2.84 17.78 -12.80
CA ASP A 447 -1.85 16.83 -12.27
C ASP A 447 -2.51 15.65 -11.52
N THR A 448 -3.86 15.51 -11.59
CA THR A 448 -4.59 14.36 -11.01
C THR A 448 -4.22 13.09 -11.77
N SER A 449 -3.87 12.05 -11.01
CA SER A 449 -3.57 10.72 -11.55
C SER A 449 -4.77 10.11 -12.27
N GLU A 450 -4.53 9.23 -13.25
CA GLU A 450 -5.59 8.47 -13.92
C GLU A 450 -6.38 7.57 -12.97
N TYR A 451 -5.79 7.21 -11.84
CA TYR A 451 -6.40 6.35 -10.82
C TYR A 451 -7.34 7.12 -9.88
N ASP A 452 -7.17 8.45 -9.79
CA ASP A 452 -7.97 9.31 -8.93
C ASP A 452 -9.16 9.88 -9.70
N ASN A 453 -10.38 9.69 -9.16
CA ASN A 453 -11.64 10.16 -9.74
C ASN A 453 -11.73 10.01 -11.27
N PRO A 454 -11.56 8.80 -11.85
CA PRO A 454 -11.47 8.60 -13.31
C PRO A 454 -12.74 9.02 -14.06
N GLY A 455 -13.90 9.07 -13.40
CA GLY A 455 -15.16 9.56 -13.96
C GLY A 455 -15.36 11.07 -13.86
N ASP A 456 -14.44 11.80 -13.24
CA ASP A 456 -14.54 13.25 -12.96
C ASP A 456 -15.87 13.64 -12.30
N HIS A 457 -16.25 12.91 -11.25
CA HIS A 457 -17.53 13.10 -10.55
C HIS A 457 -17.44 14.09 -9.37
N GLY A 458 -16.52 15.05 -9.39
CA GLY A 458 -16.47 16.14 -8.43
C GLY A 458 -17.67 17.08 -8.55
N SER A 459 -17.75 18.05 -7.63
CA SER A 459 -18.69 19.16 -7.73
C SER A 459 -18.08 20.42 -7.10
N PRO A 460 -18.51 21.63 -7.50
CA PRO A 460 -17.99 22.88 -6.92
C PRO A 460 -18.13 22.94 -5.40
N GLU A 461 -19.19 22.34 -4.83
CA GLU A 461 -19.45 22.32 -3.40
C GLU A 461 -18.47 21.37 -2.67
N LEU A 462 -18.22 20.18 -3.25
CA LEU A 462 -17.29 19.20 -2.71
C LEU A 462 -15.85 19.70 -2.84
N ASP A 463 -15.48 20.28 -3.98
CA ASP A 463 -14.16 20.88 -4.22
C ASP A 463 -13.86 21.98 -3.18
N ALA A 464 -14.82 22.89 -2.96
CA ALA A 464 -14.68 23.96 -1.97
C ALA A 464 -14.57 23.44 -0.53
N ALA A 465 -15.25 22.33 -0.21
CA ALA A 465 -15.15 21.70 1.12
C ALA A 465 -13.79 21.03 1.33
N LEU A 466 -13.24 20.37 0.30
CA LEU A 466 -11.91 19.78 0.30
C LEU A 466 -10.82 20.87 0.44
N ASP A 467 -10.93 21.97 -0.32
CA ASP A 467 -10.01 23.11 -0.22
C ASP A 467 -10.03 23.75 1.19
N LYS A 468 -11.22 23.90 1.76
CA LYS A 468 -11.39 24.40 3.13
C LYS A 468 -10.74 23.48 4.15
N ALA A 469 -10.94 22.16 4.02
CA ALA A 469 -10.37 21.17 4.92
C ALA A 469 -8.83 21.18 4.87
N ARG A 470 -8.25 21.20 3.67
CA ARG A 470 -6.80 21.31 3.41
C ARG A 470 -6.19 22.55 4.05
N ALA A 471 -6.85 23.70 3.91
CA ALA A 471 -6.36 25.00 4.39
C ALA A 471 -6.53 25.21 5.91
N ALA A 472 -7.39 24.43 6.58
CA ALA A 472 -7.69 24.61 8.00
C ALA A 472 -6.48 24.31 8.88
N GLN A 473 -6.06 25.31 9.70
CA GLN A 473 -4.93 25.19 10.62
C GLN A 473 -5.32 24.57 11.96
N ASP A 474 -6.52 24.89 12.44
CA ASP A 474 -7.05 24.29 13.66
C ASP A 474 -7.49 22.84 13.42
N PRO A 475 -7.03 21.85 14.22
CA PRO A 475 -7.36 20.44 14.02
C PRO A 475 -8.86 20.13 14.12
N GLN A 476 -9.61 20.86 14.95
CA GLN A 476 -11.06 20.64 15.10
C GLN A 476 -11.84 21.22 13.94
N GLU A 477 -11.44 22.41 13.43
CA GLU A 477 -12.02 23.00 12.23
C GLU A 477 -11.74 22.11 11.01
N ARG A 478 -10.53 21.55 10.90
CA ARG A 478 -10.15 20.61 9.85
C ARG A 478 -10.97 19.32 9.92
N ALA A 479 -11.09 18.73 11.10
CA ALA A 479 -11.91 17.53 11.30
C ALA A 479 -13.38 17.76 10.93
N GLN A 480 -13.94 18.92 11.32
CA GLN A 480 -15.31 19.27 10.94
C GLN A 480 -15.46 19.44 9.42
N ALA A 481 -14.48 20.07 8.75
CA ALA A 481 -14.53 20.24 7.31
C ALA A 481 -14.49 18.89 6.58
N TYR A 482 -13.73 17.90 7.08
CA TYR A 482 -13.77 16.55 6.52
C TYR A 482 -15.08 15.79 6.81
N ARG A 483 -15.78 16.08 7.89
CA ARG A 483 -17.15 15.57 8.10
C ARG A 483 -18.12 16.15 7.08
N ASP A 484 -18.00 17.46 6.80
CA ASP A 484 -18.80 18.13 5.76
C ASP A 484 -18.54 17.52 4.37
N VAL A 485 -17.27 17.20 4.04
CA VAL A 485 -16.88 16.48 2.80
C VAL A 485 -17.62 15.14 2.68
N GLN A 486 -17.68 14.37 3.78
CA GLN A 486 -18.33 13.06 3.79
C GLN A 486 -19.84 13.17 3.53
N GLU A 487 -20.52 14.18 4.07
CA GLU A 487 -21.95 14.44 3.80
C GLU A 487 -22.18 14.77 2.32
N LEU A 488 -21.35 15.66 1.75
CA LEU A 488 -21.44 16.01 0.33
C LEU A 488 -21.18 14.82 -0.60
N TYR A 489 -20.26 13.95 -0.20
CA TYR A 489 -19.94 12.73 -0.97
C TYR A 489 -21.12 11.78 -1.08
N LEU A 490 -21.99 11.67 -0.07
CA LEU A 490 -23.18 10.82 -0.13
C LEU A 490 -24.14 11.25 -1.26
N ASP A 491 -24.15 12.53 -1.61
CA ASP A 491 -25.02 13.04 -2.66
C ASP A 491 -24.43 12.85 -4.07
N ASN A 492 -23.10 12.81 -4.19
CA ASN A 492 -22.40 12.69 -5.46
C ASN A 492 -21.19 11.75 -5.39
N PRO A 493 -21.38 10.43 -5.13
CA PRO A 493 -20.26 9.51 -4.99
C PRO A 493 -19.54 9.27 -6.31
N SER A 494 -18.21 9.36 -6.32
CA SER A 494 -17.34 9.09 -7.47
C SER A 494 -17.00 7.60 -7.63
N SER A 495 -17.16 6.81 -6.56
CA SER A 495 -16.80 5.39 -6.50
C SER A 495 -17.76 4.62 -5.60
N VAL A 496 -17.71 3.29 -5.68
CA VAL A 496 -18.32 2.42 -4.67
C VAL A 496 -17.19 1.88 -3.79
N PHE A 497 -16.93 2.49 -2.63
CA PHE A 497 -16.00 1.96 -1.64
C PHE A 497 -16.58 0.70 -1.01
N LEU A 498 -15.73 -0.31 -0.81
CA LEU A 498 -16.12 -1.64 -0.36
C LEU A 498 -15.59 -1.96 1.03
N ALA A 499 -14.28 -1.87 1.21
CA ALA A 499 -13.61 -2.17 2.48
C ALA A 499 -12.21 -1.56 2.55
N TYR A 500 -11.67 -1.43 3.75
CA TYR A 500 -10.24 -1.48 4.01
C TYR A 500 -9.81 -2.94 4.12
N ALA A 501 -8.72 -3.30 3.45
CA ALA A 501 -8.15 -4.63 3.51
C ALA A 501 -7.13 -4.72 4.65
N ASP A 502 -7.23 -5.73 5.50
CA ASP A 502 -6.09 -6.08 6.36
C ASP A 502 -5.02 -6.76 5.52
N HIS A 503 -3.76 -6.46 5.82
CA HIS A 503 -2.65 -7.23 5.28
C HIS A 503 -2.37 -8.44 6.16
N VAL A 504 -2.25 -9.61 5.54
CA VAL A 504 -2.09 -10.86 6.27
C VAL A 504 -0.71 -11.45 6.04
N TYR A 505 -0.04 -11.73 7.13
CA TYR A 505 1.31 -12.26 7.16
C TYR A 505 1.33 -13.64 7.79
N LEU A 506 2.11 -14.53 7.21
CA LEU A 506 2.45 -15.83 7.79
C LEU A 506 3.93 -15.81 8.14
N GLU A 507 4.28 -16.15 9.38
CA GLU A 507 5.67 -16.20 9.80
C GLU A 507 5.97 -17.42 10.68
N GLN A 508 7.24 -17.77 10.74
CA GLN A 508 7.77 -18.69 11.74
C GLN A 508 7.67 -18.03 13.12
N GLU A 509 7.17 -18.77 14.11
CA GLU A 509 7.25 -18.28 15.50
C GLU A 509 8.70 -17.97 15.87
N ASN A 510 8.90 -16.80 16.44
CA ASN A 510 10.21 -16.33 16.90
C ASN A 510 10.08 -15.68 18.27
N THR A 511 11.22 -15.41 18.90
CA THR A 511 11.31 -14.86 20.26
C THR A 511 11.64 -13.37 20.30
N TRP A 512 11.75 -12.72 19.12
CA TRP A 512 12.01 -11.29 19.05
C TRP A 512 10.82 -10.48 19.52
N ASP A 513 11.08 -9.42 20.29
CA ASP A 513 10.12 -8.35 20.51
C ASP A 513 10.04 -7.49 19.24
N GLN A 514 9.01 -7.71 18.47
CA GLN A 514 8.73 -7.02 17.20
C GLN A 514 8.11 -5.63 17.43
N GLY A 515 7.76 -5.28 18.67
CA GLY A 515 7.02 -4.06 19.01
C GLY A 515 5.56 -4.12 18.56
N SER A 516 4.89 -2.97 18.61
CA SER A 516 3.50 -2.84 18.19
C SER A 516 3.40 -2.58 16.69
N ALA A 517 2.38 -3.16 16.05
CA ALA A 517 2.04 -2.84 14.66
C ALA A 517 1.57 -1.38 14.52
N VAL A 518 1.73 -0.82 13.34
CA VAL A 518 1.18 0.47 12.92
C VAL A 518 0.10 0.23 11.87
N LEU A 519 -0.78 1.22 11.64
CA LEU A 519 -1.68 1.21 10.49
C LEU A 519 -0.83 1.26 9.21
N GLU A 520 -1.00 0.27 8.36
CA GLU A 520 -0.21 0.15 7.13
C GLU A 520 -0.79 0.98 5.98
N PRO A 521 0.03 1.46 5.05
CA PRO A 521 -0.45 2.03 3.78
C PRO A 521 -0.93 0.93 2.83
N HIS A 522 -1.45 1.33 1.66
CA HIS A 522 -1.73 0.39 0.58
C HIS A 522 -0.49 -0.39 0.11
N LEU A 523 0.69 0.24 0.14
CA LEU A 523 1.94 -0.42 -0.23
C LEU A 523 2.34 -1.42 0.87
N HIS A 524 2.10 -2.69 0.61
CA HIS A 524 2.47 -3.80 1.47
C HIS A 524 3.63 -4.57 0.83
N SER A 525 4.66 -4.81 1.61
CA SER A 525 5.86 -5.53 1.15
C SER A 525 6.43 -6.36 2.29
N ALA A 526 7.55 -7.02 2.04
CA ALA A 526 8.31 -7.69 3.10
C ALA A 526 8.91 -6.71 4.14
N THR A 527 8.66 -5.41 4.02
CA THR A 527 9.10 -4.37 4.95
C THR A 527 7.97 -3.79 5.81
N TRP A 528 6.76 -4.34 5.70
CA TRP A 528 5.60 -3.97 6.51
C TRP A 528 5.16 -5.13 7.43
N GLY A 529 4.03 -5.01 8.06
CA GLY A 529 3.49 -5.98 9.00
C GLY A 529 4.38 -6.16 10.22
N PRO A 530 4.69 -7.39 10.58
CA PRO A 530 5.57 -7.68 11.72
C PRO A 530 6.99 -7.10 11.56
N TRP A 531 7.42 -6.81 10.32
CA TRP A 531 8.80 -6.43 9.97
C TRP A 531 9.01 -4.94 9.74
N TRP A 532 8.00 -4.11 9.92
CA TRP A 532 8.05 -2.68 9.59
C TRP A 532 9.17 -1.90 10.32
N ASN A 533 9.59 -2.38 11.50
CA ASN A 533 10.59 -1.75 12.35
C ASN A 533 11.78 -2.67 12.68
N LEU A 534 12.17 -3.54 11.74
CA LEU A 534 13.28 -4.52 11.91
C LEU A 534 14.55 -3.94 12.57
N GLY A 535 14.88 -2.68 12.24
CA GLY A 535 16.02 -1.98 12.82
C GLY A 535 15.91 -1.72 14.34
N GLN A 536 14.73 -1.91 14.93
CA GLN A 536 14.41 -1.61 16.33
C GLN A 536 14.05 -2.85 17.16
N TRP A 537 14.03 -4.04 16.56
CA TRP A 537 13.71 -5.27 17.27
C TRP A 537 14.65 -5.53 18.43
N LYS A 538 14.09 -6.02 19.55
CA LYS A 538 14.80 -6.26 20.83
C LYS A 538 14.66 -7.71 21.25
N GLN A 539 15.65 -8.14 22.06
CA GLN A 539 15.64 -9.46 22.73
C GLN A 539 14.81 -9.42 23.99
#